data_bfb4e09fadf93fcc1bfe1e8c7a2de79a
#
_entry.id   bfb4e09fadf93fcc1bfe1e8c7a2de79a
#
_cell.length_a   1.000
_cell.length_b   1.000
_cell.length_c   1.000
_cell.angle_alpha   90.00
_cell.angle_beta   90.00
_cell.angle_gamma   90.00
#
_symmetry.space_group_name_H-M   'P 1'
#
loop_
_entity.id
_entity.type
_entity.pdbx_description
1 polymer ?
#
loop_
_entity_poly.entity_id
_entity_poly.type
_entity_poly.pdbx_seq_one_letter_code
_entity_poly.pdbx_strand_id
1 'polypeptide(L)'
;MKIHGSISIGNKSYSKGDVIAWYHVYPFFLIHMLMFGGSGFLMAYVQNGPPAFFLFLHGGFAIAIYTVFYITIFGRDEVKWMFINACLGLLGIWSQIDWMLSLVGKHIGDYPLYRHVVPFLYYVFYTFLLRNAVLDITNCREDDNRKRVVDNAYMIISVVVYAVSCILRKTHAWPWG
;
A
#
# COMPACT_ATOMS: atom_id res chain seq x y z
N MET A 1 -3.01 3.16 -19.44
CA MET A 1 -3.77 3.95 -18.44
C MET A 1 -3.84 5.42 -18.85
N LYS A 2 -4.96 6.11 -18.63
CA LYS A 2 -5.15 7.54 -18.93
C LYS A 2 -4.76 8.37 -17.71
N ILE A 3 -3.91 9.39 -17.89
CA ILE A 3 -3.44 10.23 -16.78
C ILE A 3 -4.35 11.44 -16.54
N HIS A 4 -4.38 11.90 -15.31
CA HIS A 4 -5.27 12.96 -14.83
C HIS A 4 -4.57 14.31 -14.62
N GLY A 5 -3.24 14.36 -14.73
CA GLY A 5 -2.43 15.57 -14.66
C GLY A 5 -1.29 15.54 -15.68
N SER A 6 -0.44 16.55 -15.66
CA SER A 6 0.75 16.58 -16.52
C SER A 6 1.94 15.97 -15.80
N ILE A 7 2.71 15.12 -16.48
CA ILE A 7 3.90 14.45 -15.92
C ILE A 7 4.97 14.30 -17.01
N SER A 8 6.23 14.40 -16.63
CA SER A 8 7.36 14.10 -17.50
C SER A 8 8.04 12.81 -17.04
N ILE A 9 8.25 11.87 -17.93
CA ILE A 9 8.94 10.60 -17.68
C ILE A 9 10.09 10.47 -18.67
N GLY A 10 11.31 10.55 -18.16
CA GLY A 10 12.50 10.66 -19.01
C GLY A 10 12.42 11.91 -19.91
N ASN A 11 12.57 11.71 -21.21
CA ASN A 11 12.52 12.80 -22.21
C ASN A 11 11.11 13.05 -22.81
N LYS A 12 10.07 12.40 -22.28
CA LYS A 12 8.70 12.54 -22.77
C LYS A 12 7.84 13.27 -21.75
N SER A 13 7.12 14.29 -22.23
CA SER A 13 6.10 15.00 -21.44
C SER A 13 4.72 14.52 -21.86
N TYR A 14 3.90 14.23 -20.89
CA TYR A 14 2.53 13.78 -21.05
C TYR A 14 1.60 14.82 -20.42
N SER A 15 0.52 15.13 -21.12
CA SER A 15 -0.51 16.05 -20.67
C SER A 15 -1.71 15.30 -20.10
N LYS A 16 -2.57 16.02 -19.37
CA LYS A 16 -3.83 15.46 -18.89
C LYS A 16 -4.64 14.85 -20.03
N GLY A 17 -5.01 13.59 -19.86
CA GLY A 17 -5.77 12.83 -20.85
C GLY A 17 -4.94 11.92 -21.75
N ASP A 18 -3.61 12.09 -21.77
CA ASP A 18 -2.73 11.20 -22.54
C ASP A 18 -2.75 9.78 -21.96
N VAL A 19 -2.47 8.82 -22.83
CA VAL A 19 -2.39 7.41 -22.48
C VAL A 19 -0.92 7.00 -22.30
N ILE A 20 -0.58 6.56 -21.09
CA ILE A 20 0.74 6.01 -20.77
C ILE A 20 0.63 4.49 -20.64
N ALA A 21 1.63 3.78 -21.19
CA ALA A 21 1.71 2.34 -21.02
C ALA A 21 2.06 2.00 -19.55
N TRP A 22 1.38 0.98 -19.01
CA TRP A 22 1.50 0.59 -17.61
C TRP A 22 2.94 0.25 -17.18
N TYR A 23 3.74 -0.32 -18.07
CA TYR A 23 5.14 -0.70 -17.80
C TYR A 23 6.10 0.49 -17.63
N HIS A 24 5.71 1.70 -17.99
CA HIS A 24 6.48 2.93 -17.71
C HIS A 24 6.22 3.48 -16.31
N VAL A 25 5.10 3.12 -15.70
CA VAL A 25 4.64 3.68 -14.42
C VAL A 25 4.82 2.69 -13.28
N TYR A 26 4.20 1.52 -13.36
CA TYR A 26 4.12 0.62 -12.22
C TYR A 26 5.45 0.05 -11.75
N PRO A 27 6.39 -0.42 -12.60
CA PRO A 27 7.65 -0.97 -12.10
C PRO A 27 8.45 0.05 -11.29
N PHE A 28 8.50 1.28 -11.76
CA PHE A 28 9.18 2.36 -11.05
C PHE A 28 8.54 2.62 -9.68
N PHE A 29 7.22 2.83 -9.65
CA PHE A 29 6.53 3.15 -8.41
C PHE A 29 6.49 1.97 -7.43
N LEU A 30 6.31 0.74 -7.90
CA LEU A 30 6.32 -0.45 -7.04
C LEU A 30 7.67 -0.66 -6.36
N ILE A 31 8.78 -0.51 -7.10
CA ILE A 31 10.11 -0.65 -6.54
C ILE A 31 10.39 0.46 -5.52
N HIS A 32 10.13 1.72 -5.89
CA HIS A 32 10.36 2.84 -4.99
C HIS A 32 9.49 2.75 -3.74
N MET A 33 8.21 2.40 -3.89
CA MET A 33 7.31 2.25 -2.76
C MET A 33 7.73 1.09 -1.86
N LEU A 34 8.22 -0.02 -2.42
CA LEU A 34 8.76 -1.13 -1.65
C LEU A 34 10.01 -0.71 -0.85
N MET A 35 10.92 0.06 -1.47
CA MET A 35 12.13 0.55 -0.79
C MET A 35 11.79 1.55 0.33
N PHE A 36 10.99 2.57 0.04
CA PHE A 36 10.58 3.56 1.05
C PHE A 36 9.65 2.98 2.10
N GLY A 37 8.68 2.16 1.70
CA GLY A 37 7.79 1.48 2.62
C GLY A 37 8.52 0.48 3.51
N GLY A 38 9.44 -0.30 2.94
CA GLY A 38 10.28 -1.23 3.67
C GLY A 38 11.20 -0.51 4.67
N SER A 39 11.83 0.59 4.27
CA SER A 39 12.63 1.41 5.20
C SER A 39 11.77 2.03 6.30
N GLY A 40 10.59 2.54 5.98
CA GLY A 40 9.64 3.07 6.98
C GLY A 40 9.16 1.99 7.95
N PHE A 41 8.91 0.78 7.45
CA PHE A 41 8.55 -0.38 8.28
C PHE A 41 9.70 -0.76 9.23
N LEU A 42 10.93 -0.86 8.72
CA LEU A 42 12.11 -1.12 9.54
C LEU A 42 12.31 -0.03 10.60
N MET A 43 12.24 1.25 10.21
CA MET A 43 12.38 2.37 11.15
C MET A 43 11.31 2.34 12.27
N ALA A 44 10.08 1.90 11.95
CA ALA A 44 9.00 1.82 12.92
C ALA A 44 9.19 0.68 13.94
N TYR A 45 9.74 -0.46 13.51
CA TYR A 45 9.70 -1.71 14.28
C TYR A 45 11.07 -2.30 14.65
N VAL A 46 12.16 -1.64 14.32
CA VAL A 46 13.49 -2.06 14.81
C VAL A 46 13.64 -1.73 16.29
N GLN A 47 14.29 -2.63 17.04
CA GLN A 47 14.70 -2.35 18.42
C GLN A 47 15.71 -1.20 18.42
N ASN A 48 15.52 -0.23 19.31
CA ASN A 48 16.32 0.99 19.36
C ASN A 48 16.26 1.80 18.04
N GLY A 49 15.11 1.75 17.36
CA GLY A 49 14.87 2.51 16.14
C GLY A 49 14.98 4.02 16.35
N PRO A 50 15.01 4.77 15.24
CA PRO A 50 15.15 6.22 15.30
C PRO A 50 13.99 6.85 16.09
N PRO A 51 14.23 8.06 16.66
CA PRO A 51 13.16 8.83 17.29
C PRO A 51 11.96 9.01 16.35
N ALA A 52 10.76 9.10 16.94
CA ALA A 52 9.50 9.25 16.17
C ALA A 52 9.54 10.41 15.17
N PHE A 53 10.25 11.47 15.51
CA PHE A 53 10.44 12.62 14.60
C PHE A 53 11.02 12.20 13.24
N PHE A 54 12.07 11.39 13.23
CA PHE A 54 12.69 10.93 11.97
C PHE A 54 11.78 9.97 11.20
N LEU A 55 11.04 9.11 11.90
CA LEU A 55 10.04 8.24 11.27
C LEU A 55 8.97 9.07 10.55
N PHE A 56 8.43 10.10 11.20
CA PHE A 56 7.42 10.97 10.61
C PHE A 56 7.97 11.89 9.54
N LEU A 57 9.20 12.37 9.68
CA LEU A 57 9.86 13.18 8.66
C LEU A 57 10.05 12.37 7.37
N HIS A 58 10.66 11.18 7.49
CA HIS A 58 10.88 10.26 6.36
C HIS A 58 9.55 9.82 5.74
N GLY A 59 8.65 9.27 6.55
CA GLY A 59 7.37 8.75 6.09
C GLY A 59 6.43 9.83 5.59
N GLY A 60 6.31 10.93 6.31
CA GLY A 60 5.43 12.05 5.93
C GLY A 60 5.84 12.70 4.60
N PHE A 61 7.13 12.91 4.39
CA PHE A 61 7.65 13.44 3.14
C PHE A 61 7.38 12.51 1.96
N ALA A 62 7.68 11.24 2.11
CA ALA A 62 7.42 10.25 1.06
C ALA A 62 5.92 10.10 0.76
N ILE A 63 5.06 10.03 1.79
CA ILE A 63 3.61 9.96 1.63
C ILE A 63 3.07 11.19 0.89
N ALA A 64 3.56 12.41 1.22
CA ALA A 64 3.17 13.62 0.53
C ALA A 64 3.52 13.57 -0.96
N ILE A 65 4.75 13.16 -1.28
CA ILE A 65 5.20 13.00 -2.68
C ILE A 65 4.33 11.97 -3.40
N TYR A 66 4.11 10.78 -2.84
CA TYR A 66 3.28 9.74 -3.47
C TYR A 66 1.84 10.19 -3.62
N THR A 67 1.29 10.95 -2.68
CA THR A 67 -0.06 11.51 -2.81
C THR A 67 -0.17 12.40 -4.05
N VAL A 68 0.80 13.30 -4.26
CA VAL A 68 0.83 14.16 -5.45
C VAL A 68 0.92 13.35 -6.73
N PHE A 69 1.82 12.36 -6.77
CA PHE A 69 1.94 11.48 -7.94
C PHE A 69 0.66 10.67 -8.19
N TYR A 70 0.02 10.13 -7.16
CA TYR A 70 -1.21 9.36 -7.33
C TYR A 70 -2.37 10.23 -7.82
N ILE A 71 -2.50 11.45 -7.33
CA ILE A 71 -3.49 12.40 -7.83
C ILE A 71 -3.23 12.70 -9.31
N THR A 72 -1.97 12.89 -9.70
CA THR A 72 -1.59 13.17 -11.09
C THR A 72 -1.86 12.00 -12.02
N ILE A 73 -1.61 10.78 -11.56
CA ILE A 73 -1.72 9.56 -12.38
C ILE A 73 -3.15 9.02 -12.38
N PHE A 74 -3.75 8.82 -11.21
CA PHE A 74 -5.03 8.13 -11.05
C PHE A 74 -6.23 9.09 -10.91
N GLY A 75 -5.97 10.36 -10.58
CA GLY A 75 -7.00 11.35 -10.32
C GLY A 75 -7.36 11.49 -8.84
N ARG A 76 -7.90 12.66 -8.51
CA ARG A 76 -8.24 13.03 -7.13
C ARG A 76 -9.30 12.13 -6.51
N ASP A 77 -10.29 11.74 -7.30
CA ASP A 77 -11.42 10.93 -6.79
C ASP A 77 -10.97 9.51 -6.45
N GLU A 78 -10.13 8.88 -7.26
CA GLU A 78 -9.56 7.56 -6.95
C GLU A 78 -8.73 7.60 -5.67
N VAL A 79 -7.91 8.63 -5.47
CA VAL A 79 -7.10 8.79 -4.25
C VAL A 79 -7.99 9.04 -3.03
N LYS A 80 -9.06 9.82 -3.16
CA LYS A 80 -10.05 10.00 -2.10
C LYS A 80 -10.69 8.67 -1.69
N TRP A 81 -11.10 7.86 -2.66
CA TRP A 81 -11.66 6.55 -2.39
C TRP A 81 -10.66 5.56 -1.79
N MET A 82 -9.38 5.66 -2.13
CA MET A 82 -8.31 4.91 -1.47
C MET A 82 -8.32 5.14 0.05
N PHE A 83 -8.37 6.39 0.50
CA PHE A 83 -8.40 6.71 1.93
C PHE A 83 -9.71 6.28 2.61
N ILE A 84 -10.86 6.44 1.93
CA ILE A 84 -12.14 5.99 2.47
C ILE A 84 -12.13 4.48 2.68
N ASN A 85 -11.68 3.71 1.69
CA ASN A 85 -11.59 2.26 1.78
C ASN A 85 -10.58 1.81 2.84
N ALA A 86 -9.48 2.55 3.02
CA ALA A 86 -8.51 2.29 4.07
C ALA A 86 -9.12 2.48 5.48
N CYS A 87 -9.94 3.51 5.67
CA CYS A 87 -10.65 3.71 6.93
C CYS A 87 -11.66 2.59 7.21
N LEU A 88 -12.39 2.14 6.18
CA LEU A 88 -13.33 1.01 6.30
C LEU A 88 -12.61 -0.32 6.55
N GLY A 89 -11.42 -0.49 5.98
CA GLY A 89 -10.60 -1.69 6.12
C GLY A 89 -9.59 -1.64 7.28
N LEU A 90 -9.67 -0.67 8.19
CA LEU A 90 -8.68 -0.40 9.24
C LEU A 90 -8.29 -1.65 10.04
N LEU A 91 -9.27 -2.41 10.50
CA LEU A 91 -9.03 -3.62 11.29
C LEU A 91 -8.31 -4.72 10.48
N GLY A 92 -8.66 -4.86 9.20
CA GLY A 92 -8.00 -5.82 8.31
C GLY A 92 -6.53 -5.44 8.07
N ILE A 93 -6.25 -4.17 7.80
CA ILE A 93 -4.88 -3.67 7.60
C ILE A 93 -4.06 -3.84 8.88
N TRP A 94 -4.64 -3.50 10.04
CA TRP A 94 -4.01 -3.70 11.35
C TRP A 94 -3.59 -5.15 11.56
N SER A 95 -4.49 -6.09 11.28
CA SER A 95 -4.21 -7.51 11.41
C SER A 95 -3.16 -8.01 10.44
N GLN A 96 -3.11 -7.48 9.23
CA GLN A 96 -2.09 -7.83 8.24
C GLN A 96 -0.70 -7.30 8.62
N ILE A 97 -0.61 -6.09 9.18
CA ILE A 97 0.64 -5.55 9.72
C ILE A 97 1.13 -6.42 10.89
N ASP A 98 0.25 -6.80 11.79
CA ASP A 98 0.60 -7.66 12.92
C ASP A 98 1.03 -9.06 12.45
N TRP A 99 0.38 -9.62 11.42
CA TRP A 99 0.83 -10.84 10.79
C TRP A 99 2.25 -10.71 10.21
N MET A 100 2.55 -9.62 9.49
CA MET A 100 3.91 -9.38 8.97
C MET A 100 4.95 -9.27 10.10
N LEU A 101 4.60 -8.62 11.21
CA LEU A 101 5.46 -8.53 12.38
C LEU A 101 5.69 -9.89 13.03
N SER A 102 4.67 -10.75 13.08
CA SER A 102 4.80 -12.09 13.64
C SER A 102 5.78 -12.97 12.87
N LEU A 103 5.99 -12.73 11.57
CA LEU A 103 7.01 -13.43 10.77
C LEU A 103 8.45 -13.21 11.29
N VAL A 104 8.66 -12.15 12.04
CA VAL A 104 9.95 -11.79 12.67
C VAL A 104 9.90 -11.84 14.18
N GLY A 105 8.93 -12.58 14.76
CA GLY A 105 8.77 -12.77 16.19
C GLY A 105 8.36 -11.52 16.97
N LYS A 106 7.64 -10.58 16.33
CA LYS A 106 7.17 -9.34 16.93
C LYS A 106 5.66 -9.22 16.84
N HIS A 107 5.06 -8.40 17.69
CA HIS A 107 3.63 -8.10 17.66
C HIS A 107 3.39 -6.60 17.58
N ILE A 108 2.28 -6.24 16.97
CA ILE A 108 1.89 -4.83 16.84
C ILE A 108 1.69 -4.17 18.22
N GLY A 109 1.24 -4.95 19.22
CA GLY A 109 1.06 -4.51 20.59
C GLY A 109 2.36 -4.19 21.34
N ASP A 110 3.52 -4.60 20.84
CA ASP A 110 4.82 -4.30 21.43
C ASP A 110 5.26 -2.85 21.21
N TYR A 111 4.53 -2.12 20.38
CA TYR A 111 4.89 -0.78 19.95
C TYR A 111 3.76 0.23 20.21
N PRO A 112 4.11 1.47 20.56
CA PRO A 112 3.12 2.52 20.76
C PRO A 112 2.40 2.88 19.47
N LEU A 113 1.11 3.24 19.57
CA LEU A 113 0.19 3.47 18.44
C LEU A 113 0.76 4.39 17.34
N TYR A 114 1.46 5.46 17.71
CA TYR A 114 2.01 6.42 16.76
C TYR A 114 3.03 5.80 15.78
N ARG A 115 3.73 4.73 16.16
CA ARG A 115 4.69 4.06 15.27
C ARG A 115 4.03 3.33 14.11
N HIS A 116 2.77 2.97 14.23
CA HIS A 116 2.03 2.26 13.19
C HIS A 116 1.49 3.16 12.08
N VAL A 117 1.43 4.49 12.30
CA VAL A 117 0.83 5.44 11.36
C VAL A 117 1.54 5.41 9.99
N VAL A 118 2.87 5.48 9.99
CA VAL A 118 3.65 5.48 8.75
C VAL A 118 3.57 4.13 8.03
N PRO A 119 3.83 2.98 8.66
CA PRO A 119 3.62 1.66 8.04
C PRO A 119 2.19 1.45 7.52
N PHE A 120 1.17 1.88 8.26
CA PHE A 120 -0.22 1.81 7.83
C PHE A 120 -0.45 2.58 6.52
N LEU A 121 -0.01 3.82 6.46
CA LEU A 121 -0.16 4.64 5.26
C LEU A 121 0.61 4.03 4.07
N TYR A 122 1.84 3.56 4.26
CA TYR A 122 2.57 2.87 3.20
C TYR A 122 1.84 1.62 2.71
N TYR A 123 1.27 0.84 3.62
CA TYR A 123 0.48 -0.33 3.25
C TYR A 123 -0.70 0.05 2.37
N VAL A 124 -1.42 1.12 2.72
CA VAL A 124 -2.56 1.65 1.94
C VAL A 124 -2.12 2.06 0.54
N PHE A 125 -1.05 2.84 0.43
CA PHE A 125 -0.52 3.28 -0.86
C PHE A 125 -0.04 2.12 -1.72
N TYR A 126 0.68 1.18 -1.13
CA TYR A 126 1.22 0.02 -1.84
C TYR A 126 0.11 -0.88 -2.38
N THR A 127 -0.89 -1.20 -1.56
CA THR A 127 -2.01 -2.04 -1.96
C THR A 127 -2.89 -1.38 -3.01
N PHE A 128 -3.11 -0.07 -2.91
CA PHE A 128 -3.79 0.70 -3.95
C PHE A 128 -3.02 0.66 -5.28
N LEU A 129 -1.70 0.85 -5.25
CA LEU A 129 -0.86 0.80 -6.44
C LEU A 129 -0.90 -0.59 -7.08
N LEU A 130 -0.79 -1.64 -6.26
CA LEU A 130 -0.83 -3.03 -6.72
C LEU A 130 -2.18 -3.37 -7.38
N ARG A 131 -3.30 -2.97 -6.75
CA ARG A 131 -4.64 -3.13 -7.32
C ARG A 131 -4.75 -2.44 -8.68
N ASN A 132 -4.32 -1.19 -8.79
CA ASN A 132 -4.36 -0.44 -10.04
C ASN A 132 -3.45 -1.08 -11.11
N ALA A 133 -2.29 -1.61 -10.73
CA ALA A 133 -1.42 -2.34 -11.64
C ALA A 133 -2.12 -3.59 -12.21
N VAL A 134 -2.80 -4.36 -11.38
CA VAL A 134 -3.58 -5.54 -11.82
C VAL A 134 -4.67 -5.12 -12.80
N LEU A 135 -5.43 -4.06 -12.51
CA LEU A 135 -6.50 -3.56 -13.39
C LEU A 135 -5.98 -3.14 -14.77
N ASP A 136 -4.82 -2.50 -14.83
CA ASP A 136 -4.25 -2.04 -16.09
C ASP A 136 -3.55 -3.16 -16.87
N ILE A 137 -2.86 -4.10 -16.20
CA ILE A 137 -2.23 -5.26 -16.83
C ILE A 137 -3.29 -6.20 -17.43
N THR A 138 -4.40 -6.37 -16.74
CA THR A 138 -5.50 -7.24 -17.20
C THR A 138 -6.51 -6.53 -18.11
N ASN A 139 -6.30 -5.23 -18.39
CA ASN A 139 -7.24 -4.38 -19.14
C ASN A 139 -8.68 -4.42 -18.58
N CYS A 140 -8.81 -4.48 -17.27
CA CYS A 140 -10.11 -4.56 -16.58
C CYS A 140 -10.64 -3.20 -16.12
N ARG A 141 -9.88 -2.12 -16.31
CA ARG A 141 -10.23 -0.79 -15.77
C ARG A 141 -11.54 -0.23 -16.31
N GLU A 142 -11.85 -0.47 -17.57
CA GLU A 142 -13.04 0.06 -18.25
C GLU A 142 -14.22 -0.93 -18.24
N ASP A 143 -14.02 -2.15 -17.75
CA ASP A 143 -15.06 -3.19 -17.65
C ASP A 143 -15.47 -3.35 -16.19
N ASP A 144 -16.63 -2.82 -15.83
CA ASP A 144 -17.12 -2.84 -14.44
C ASP A 144 -17.29 -4.26 -13.87
N ASN A 145 -17.62 -5.25 -14.70
CA ASN A 145 -17.75 -6.62 -14.24
C ASN A 145 -16.39 -7.23 -13.89
N ARG A 146 -15.40 -7.05 -14.75
CA ARG A 146 -14.03 -7.51 -14.50
C ARG A 146 -13.38 -6.76 -13.34
N LYS A 147 -13.62 -5.46 -13.23
CA LYS A 147 -13.18 -4.65 -12.09
C LYS A 147 -13.71 -5.21 -10.78
N ARG A 148 -15.00 -5.56 -10.71
CA ARG A 148 -15.61 -6.20 -9.54
C ARG A 148 -14.97 -7.55 -9.22
N VAL A 149 -14.60 -8.34 -10.23
CA VAL A 149 -13.89 -9.62 -10.01
C VAL A 149 -12.55 -9.39 -9.33
N VAL A 150 -11.76 -8.40 -9.79
CA VAL A 150 -10.47 -8.03 -9.17
C VAL A 150 -10.68 -7.55 -7.74
N ASP A 151 -11.67 -6.68 -7.50
CA ASP A 151 -11.98 -6.15 -6.17
C ASP A 151 -12.44 -7.25 -5.21
N ASN A 152 -13.28 -8.17 -5.67
CA ASN A 152 -13.73 -9.33 -4.89
C ASN A 152 -12.58 -10.28 -4.58
N ALA A 153 -11.72 -10.57 -5.57
CA ALA A 153 -10.54 -11.41 -5.34
C ALA A 153 -9.61 -10.80 -4.29
N TYR A 154 -9.39 -9.49 -4.35
CA TYR A 154 -8.60 -8.77 -3.37
C TYR A 154 -9.20 -8.87 -1.96
N MET A 155 -10.52 -8.68 -1.83
CA MET A 155 -11.24 -8.81 -0.57
C MET A 155 -11.15 -10.23 -0.01
N ILE A 156 -11.38 -11.25 -0.85
CA ILE A 156 -11.31 -12.66 -0.45
C ILE A 156 -9.90 -13.01 0.05
N ILE A 157 -8.86 -12.62 -0.68
CA ILE A 157 -7.46 -12.85 -0.27
C ILE A 157 -7.20 -12.21 1.09
N SER A 158 -7.63 -10.96 1.29
CA SER A 158 -7.45 -10.26 2.57
C SER A 158 -8.15 -10.97 3.73
N VAL A 159 -9.38 -11.45 3.52
CA VAL A 159 -10.15 -12.20 4.53
C VAL A 159 -9.48 -13.55 4.82
N VAL A 160 -9.01 -14.27 3.79
CA VAL A 160 -8.32 -15.55 3.95
C VAL A 160 -7.02 -15.36 4.74
N VAL A 161 -6.21 -14.37 4.39
CA VAL A 161 -4.96 -14.06 5.13
C VAL A 161 -5.27 -13.76 6.59
N TYR A 162 -6.30 -12.97 6.86
CA TYR A 162 -6.74 -12.68 8.22
C TYR A 162 -7.19 -13.93 8.99
N ALA A 163 -8.05 -14.75 8.38
CA ALA A 163 -8.55 -15.98 8.99
C ALA A 163 -7.43 -16.97 9.29
N VAL A 164 -6.51 -17.17 8.34
CA VAL A 164 -5.33 -18.03 8.53
C VAL A 164 -4.46 -17.50 9.67
N SER A 165 -4.21 -16.20 9.74
CA SER A 165 -3.46 -15.56 10.82
C SER A 165 -4.08 -15.81 12.19
N CYS A 166 -5.41 -15.69 12.28
CA CYS A 166 -6.14 -15.96 13.53
C CYS A 166 -6.07 -17.45 13.95
N ILE A 167 -6.15 -18.38 12.99
CA ILE A 167 -6.06 -19.81 13.26
C ILE A 167 -4.65 -20.17 13.74
N LEU A 168 -3.61 -19.72 13.02
CA LEU A 168 -2.22 -20.00 13.38
C LEU A 168 -1.86 -19.48 14.77
N ARG A 169 -2.38 -18.31 15.17
CA ARG A 169 -2.23 -17.81 16.53
C ARG A 169 -2.83 -18.72 17.60
N LYS A 170 -4.05 -19.21 17.37
CA LYS A 170 -4.75 -20.06 18.34
C LYS A 170 -4.09 -21.43 18.53
N THR A 171 -3.46 -21.95 17.49
CA THR A 171 -2.86 -23.30 17.52
C THR A 171 -1.44 -23.33 18.07
N HIS A 172 -0.84 -22.18 18.48
CA HIS A 172 0.58 -22.09 18.82
C HIS A 172 1.52 -22.77 17.79
N ALA A 173 1.01 -22.98 16.57
CA ALA A 173 1.74 -23.66 15.51
C ALA A 173 2.77 -22.75 14.80
N TRP A 174 3.11 -21.64 15.43
CA TRP A 174 4.11 -20.73 14.87
C TRP A 174 5.51 -21.23 15.25
N PRO A 175 6.37 -21.52 14.28
CA PRO A 175 7.67 -22.14 14.55
C PRO A 175 8.68 -21.24 15.28
N TRP A 176 8.32 -20.02 15.58
CA TRP A 176 9.19 -18.98 16.20
C TRP A 176 8.58 -18.33 17.44
N GLY A 177 7.54 -18.88 18.02
CA GLY A 177 6.87 -18.42 19.23
C GLY A 177 7.34 -19.14 20.50
#